data_220cff750d4c152e644e65948105ead9
#
_entry.id   220cff750d4c152e644e65948105ead9
#
_cell.length_a   1.000
_cell.length_b   1.000
_cell.length_c   1.000
_cell.angle_alpha   90.00
_cell.angle_beta   90.00
_cell.angle_gamma   90.00
#
_symmetry.space_group_name_H-M   'P 1'
#
loop_
_entity.id
_entity.type
_entity.pdbx_description
1 polymer ?
#
loop_
_entity_poly.entity_id
_entity_poly.type
_entity_poly.pdbx_seq_one_letter_code
_entity_poly.pdbx_strand_id
1 'polypeptide(L)'
;KISNKLEPWINGLGAGVVIAVLSFLTFELPLGAWLIFSFGSSALVVFVFYTSDFAQPKNIFLGHLLSICVGILINNILPVSPLSLGLAVGLAVALMAFFKITHPPAAANPLIAIFANVSNDFILFPIVAGSLTLIILSFLINKYLFKRNYPKKWF
;
A
#
# COMPACT_ATOMS: atom_id res chain seq x y z
N LYS A 1 0.55 16.96 -22.91
CA LYS A 1 -0.60 16.72 -22.00
C LYS A 1 -1.34 15.52 -22.52
N ILE A 2 -1.50 14.48 -21.69
CA ILE A 2 -2.21 13.25 -22.08
C ILE A 2 -3.68 13.61 -22.31
N SER A 3 -4.27 13.06 -23.38
CA SER A 3 -5.70 13.27 -23.68
C SER A 3 -6.56 12.64 -22.57
N ASN A 4 -7.61 13.33 -22.14
CA ASN A 4 -8.55 12.86 -21.12
C ASN A 4 -9.15 11.46 -21.45
N LYS A 5 -9.25 11.12 -22.74
CA LYS A 5 -9.75 9.81 -23.19
C LYS A 5 -8.73 8.67 -22.97
N LEU A 6 -7.43 8.98 -22.97
CA LEU A 6 -6.36 8.00 -22.79
C LEU A 6 -5.96 7.85 -21.31
N GLU A 7 -6.28 8.83 -20.49
CA GLU A 7 -5.86 8.85 -19.10
C GLU A 7 -6.29 7.61 -18.29
N PRO A 8 -7.54 7.10 -18.38
CA PRO A 8 -7.91 5.87 -17.66
C PRO A 8 -7.08 4.65 -18.08
N TRP A 9 -6.77 4.53 -19.35
CA TRP A 9 -6.01 3.40 -19.88
C TRP A 9 -4.55 3.41 -19.43
N ILE A 10 -3.90 4.58 -19.43
CA ILE A 10 -2.53 4.69 -18.93
C ILE A 10 -2.45 4.52 -17.41
N ASN A 11 -3.48 4.93 -16.66
CA ASN A 11 -3.56 4.66 -15.22
C ASN A 11 -3.63 3.16 -14.94
N GLY A 12 -4.49 2.45 -15.69
CA GLY A 12 -4.59 1.00 -15.62
C GLY A 12 -3.28 0.30 -16.00
N LEU A 13 -2.63 0.77 -17.07
CA LEU A 13 -1.32 0.24 -17.49
C LEU A 13 -0.26 0.45 -16.40
N GLY A 14 -0.15 1.65 -15.85
CA GLY A 14 0.80 1.95 -14.77
C GLY A 14 0.58 1.07 -13.54
N ALA A 15 -0.67 0.94 -13.10
CA ALA A 15 -1.03 0.07 -12.00
C ALA A 15 -0.69 -1.40 -12.29
N GLY A 16 -1.03 -1.88 -13.50
CA GLY A 16 -0.74 -3.25 -13.94
C GLY A 16 0.76 -3.56 -13.95
N VAL A 17 1.59 -2.64 -14.46
CA VAL A 17 3.05 -2.81 -14.48
C VAL A 17 3.61 -2.93 -13.06
N VAL A 18 3.19 -2.05 -12.14
CA VAL A 18 3.66 -2.11 -10.74
C VAL A 18 3.29 -3.44 -10.10
N ILE A 19 2.05 -3.88 -10.24
CA ILE A 19 1.60 -5.15 -9.66
C ILE A 19 2.30 -6.35 -10.34
N ALA A 20 2.52 -6.31 -11.65
CA ALA A 20 3.26 -7.36 -12.36
C ALA A 20 4.70 -7.49 -11.86
N VAL A 21 5.40 -6.38 -11.61
CA VAL A 21 6.76 -6.40 -11.05
C VAL A 21 6.76 -6.95 -9.63
N LEU A 22 5.85 -6.50 -8.76
CA LEU A 22 5.75 -7.02 -7.38
C LEU A 22 5.40 -8.52 -7.36
N SER A 23 4.53 -8.97 -8.28
CA SER A 23 4.22 -10.39 -8.45
C SER A 23 5.43 -11.19 -8.91
N PHE A 24 6.16 -10.68 -9.91
CA PHE A 24 7.40 -11.31 -10.39
C PHE A 24 8.42 -11.45 -9.26
N LEU A 25 8.67 -10.40 -8.48
CA LEU A 25 9.56 -10.46 -7.33
C LEU A 25 9.09 -11.48 -6.27
N THR A 26 7.77 -11.60 -6.07
CA THR A 26 7.20 -12.56 -5.13
C THR A 26 7.41 -14.01 -5.57
N PHE A 27 7.25 -14.29 -6.86
CA PHE A 27 7.31 -15.67 -7.36
C PHE A 27 8.72 -16.13 -7.70
N GLU A 28 9.59 -15.22 -8.14
CA GLU A 28 10.92 -15.56 -8.67
C GLU A 28 12.05 -15.35 -7.66
N LEU A 29 11.85 -14.53 -6.61
CA LEU A 29 12.89 -14.31 -5.61
C LEU A 29 12.60 -15.08 -4.31
N PRO A 30 13.61 -15.80 -3.77
CA PRO A 30 13.48 -16.59 -2.53
C PRO A 30 13.57 -15.73 -1.26
N LEU A 31 13.25 -14.44 -1.34
CA LEU A 31 13.40 -13.48 -0.24
C LEU A 31 12.11 -13.26 0.56
N GLY A 32 10.98 -13.80 0.10
CA GLY A 32 9.66 -13.61 0.70
C GLY A 32 8.67 -12.90 -0.24
N ALA A 33 7.47 -12.64 0.25
CA ALA A 33 6.44 -11.96 -0.52
C ALA A 33 6.76 -10.46 -0.67
N TRP A 34 6.57 -9.92 -1.88
CA TRP A 34 6.67 -8.49 -2.19
C TRP A 34 5.31 -7.86 -2.44
N LEU A 35 4.29 -8.69 -2.66
CA LEU A 35 2.93 -8.28 -2.98
C LEU A 35 1.96 -8.69 -1.87
N ILE A 36 1.07 -7.76 -1.52
CA ILE A 36 -0.13 -8.01 -0.71
C ILE A 36 -1.35 -7.45 -1.40
N PHE A 37 -2.53 -7.93 -1.05
CA PHE A 37 -3.79 -7.56 -1.72
C PHE A 37 -4.08 -6.06 -1.66
N SER A 38 -3.74 -5.38 -0.57
CA SER A 38 -3.92 -3.92 -0.42
C SER A 38 -3.10 -3.10 -1.42
N PHE A 39 -2.02 -3.65 -1.99
CA PHE A 39 -1.20 -2.94 -3.00
C PHE A 39 -1.93 -2.74 -4.33
N GLY A 40 -2.89 -3.57 -4.68
CA GLY A 40 -3.77 -3.32 -5.82
C GLY A 40 -4.54 -1.99 -5.69
N SER A 41 -5.11 -1.75 -4.50
CA SER A 41 -5.74 -0.47 -4.16
C SER A 41 -4.74 0.68 -4.09
N SER A 42 -3.53 0.43 -3.56
CA SER A 42 -2.47 1.45 -3.51
C SER A 42 -2.05 1.87 -4.92
N ALA A 43 -1.92 0.93 -5.86
CA ALA A 43 -1.63 1.23 -7.25
C ALA A 43 -2.74 2.10 -7.89
N LEU A 44 -4.03 1.78 -7.64
CA LEU A 44 -5.12 2.64 -8.08
C LEU A 44 -4.96 4.07 -7.54
N VAL A 45 -4.75 4.23 -6.24
CA VAL A 45 -4.59 5.54 -5.60
C VAL A 45 -3.43 6.34 -6.21
N VAL A 46 -2.29 5.70 -6.45
CA VAL A 46 -1.08 6.36 -6.98
C VAL A 46 -1.25 6.78 -8.44
N PHE A 47 -2.00 6.06 -9.25
CA PHE A 47 -2.14 6.39 -10.67
C PHE A 47 -3.38 7.21 -10.99
N VAL A 48 -4.48 7.01 -10.27
CA VAL A 48 -5.73 7.77 -10.50
C VAL A 48 -5.78 9.04 -9.65
N PHE A 49 -5.36 8.95 -8.39
CA PHE A 49 -5.41 10.05 -7.42
C PHE A 49 -4.02 10.58 -7.04
N TYR A 50 -3.07 10.56 -7.99
CA TYR A 50 -1.65 10.88 -7.76
C TYR A 50 -1.40 12.27 -7.15
N THR A 51 -2.37 13.19 -7.26
CA THR A 51 -2.27 14.53 -6.67
C THR A 51 -2.75 14.61 -5.22
N SER A 52 -3.44 13.56 -4.72
CA SER A 52 -3.94 13.53 -3.35
C SER A 52 -2.83 13.29 -2.33
N ASP A 53 -3.04 13.70 -1.08
CA ASP A 53 -2.14 13.37 0.02
C ASP A 53 -2.06 11.86 0.25
N PHE A 54 -3.15 11.14 0.02
CA PHE A 54 -3.22 9.68 0.18
C PHE A 54 -2.23 8.92 -0.73
N ALA A 55 -1.87 9.51 -1.86
CA ALA A 55 -0.96 8.93 -2.86
C ALA A 55 0.51 9.28 -2.61
N GLN A 56 0.82 10.13 -1.63
CA GLN A 56 2.21 10.57 -1.43
C GLN A 56 3.04 9.46 -0.74
N PRO A 57 4.36 9.37 -1.04
CA PRO A 57 5.23 8.32 -0.52
C PRO A 57 5.17 8.12 1.00
N LYS A 58 5.17 9.23 1.75
CA LYS A 58 5.02 9.19 3.21
C LYS A 58 3.77 8.45 3.66
N ASN A 59 2.62 8.80 3.07
CA ASN A 59 1.34 8.23 3.45
C ASN A 59 1.25 6.75 3.07
N ILE A 60 1.76 6.37 1.89
CA ILE A 60 1.81 4.98 1.46
C ILE A 60 2.66 4.17 2.43
N PHE A 61 3.92 4.55 2.62
CA PHE A 61 4.88 3.79 3.42
C PHE A 61 4.44 3.68 4.89
N LEU A 62 4.23 4.83 5.53
CA LEU A 62 3.89 4.86 6.95
C LEU A 62 2.47 4.33 7.21
N GLY A 63 1.53 4.54 6.30
CA GLY A 63 0.19 3.97 6.41
C GLY A 63 0.21 2.44 6.40
N HIS A 64 0.91 1.83 5.46
CA HIS A 64 1.06 0.37 5.41
C HIS A 64 1.82 -0.16 6.63
N LEU A 65 2.90 0.49 7.03
CA LEU A 65 3.70 0.06 8.18
C LEU A 65 2.90 0.13 9.48
N LEU A 66 2.24 1.25 9.75
CA LEU A 66 1.44 1.42 10.96
C LEU A 66 0.29 0.42 11.02
N SER A 67 -0.46 0.29 9.93
CA SER A 67 -1.65 -0.55 9.91
C SER A 67 -1.35 -2.04 10.07
N ILE A 68 -0.25 -2.54 9.48
CA ILE A 68 0.15 -3.94 9.68
C ILE A 68 0.61 -4.18 11.12
N CYS A 69 1.36 -3.26 11.72
CA CYS A 69 1.77 -3.37 13.12
C CYS A 69 0.57 -3.43 14.07
N VAL A 70 -0.46 -2.61 13.84
CA VAL A 70 -1.71 -2.68 14.59
C VAL A 70 -2.40 -4.03 14.41
N GLY A 71 -2.47 -4.53 13.17
CA GLY A 71 -3.08 -5.84 12.87
C GLY A 71 -2.37 -6.99 13.59
N ILE A 72 -1.03 -7.02 13.53
CA ILE A 72 -0.22 -8.04 14.22
C ILE A 72 -0.39 -7.93 15.75
N LEU A 73 -0.38 -6.71 16.29
CA LEU A 73 -0.59 -6.50 17.72
C LEU A 73 -1.94 -7.07 18.17
N ILE A 74 -3.02 -6.71 17.50
CA ILE A 74 -4.36 -7.19 17.88
C ILE A 74 -4.46 -8.71 17.70
N ASN A 75 -3.87 -9.27 16.65
CA ASN A 75 -3.86 -10.71 16.42
C ASN A 75 -3.14 -11.48 17.53
N ASN A 76 -2.11 -10.89 18.16
CA ASN A 76 -1.35 -11.51 19.22
C ASN A 76 -2.04 -11.46 20.60
N ILE A 77 -2.96 -10.51 20.82
CA ILE A 77 -3.58 -10.29 22.13
C ILE A 77 -5.06 -10.67 22.18
N LEU A 78 -5.75 -10.82 21.06
CA LEU A 78 -7.17 -11.14 21.00
C LEU A 78 -7.44 -12.31 20.05
N PRO A 79 -8.38 -13.20 20.40
CA PRO A 79 -8.83 -14.23 19.47
C PRO A 79 -9.54 -13.60 18.28
N VAL A 80 -9.52 -14.30 17.13
CA VAL A 80 -10.22 -13.86 15.92
C VAL A 80 -11.73 -13.80 16.19
N SER A 81 -12.29 -12.62 16.05
CA SER A 81 -13.70 -12.34 16.31
C SER A 81 -14.14 -11.06 15.57
N PRO A 82 -15.45 -10.82 15.39
CA PRO A 82 -15.93 -9.55 14.86
C PRO A 82 -15.41 -8.33 15.64
N LEU A 83 -15.25 -8.46 16.95
CA LEU A 83 -14.74 -7.39 17.79
C LEU A 83 -13.26 -7.11 17.53
N SER A 84 -12.40 -8.13 17.49
CA SER A 84 -10.96 -7.95 17.24
C SER A 84 -10.70 -7.38 15.83
N LEU A 85 -11.46 -7.80 14.82
CA LEU A 85 -11.39 -7.27 13.46
C LEU A 85 -11.79 -5.79 13.43
N GLY A 86 -12.91 -5.45 14.06
CA GLY A 86 -13.37 -4.07 14.16
C GLY A 86 -12.40 -3.16 14.90
N LEU A 87 -11.86 -3.62 16.05
CA LEU A 87 -10.86 -2.89 16.82
C LEU A 87 -9.56 -2.67 16.02
N ALA A 88 -9.07 -3.68 15.33
CA ALA A 88 -7.84 -3.59 14.56
C ALA A 88 -7.95 -2.55 13.42
N VAL A 89 -9.02 -2.61 12.64
CA VAL A 89 -9.27 -1.64 11.57
C VAL A 89 -9.53 -0.25 12.13
N GLY A 90 -10.40 -0.14 13.14
CA GLY A 90 -10.76 1.14 13.75
C GLY A 90 -9.54 1.85 14.35
N LEU A 91 -8.69 1.12 15.07
CA LEU A 91 -7.45 1.66 15.63
C LEU A 91 -6.46 2.09 14.55
N ALA A 92 -6.25 1.27 13.53
CA ALA A 92 -5.36 1.61 12.41
C ALA A 92 -5.84 2.88 11.69
N VAL A 93 -7.12 3.00 11.41
CA VAL A 93 -7.72 4.19 10.76
C VAL A 93 -7.56 5.43 11.65
N ALA A 94 -7.88 5.32 12.95
CA ALA A 94 -7.75 6.42 13.89
C ALA A 94 -6.29 6.91 13.99
N LEU A 95 -5.33 6.00 14.11
CA LEU A 95 -3.91 6.34 14.20
C LEU A 95 -3.38 6.93 12.89
N MET A 96 -3.74 6.39 11.73
CA MET A 96 -3.36 6.98 10.44
C MET A 96 -3.88 8.40 10.30
N ALA A 97 -5.12 8.66 10.72
CA ALA A 97 -5.70 10.00 10.70
C ALA A 97 -5.01 10.95 11.70
N PHE A 98 -4.78 10.48 12.92
CA PHE A 98 -4.12 11.25 13.99
C PHE A 98 -2.70 11.69 13.59
N PHE A 99 -1.90 10.79 13.01
CA PHE A 99 -0.54 11.10 12.55
C PHE A 99 -0.48 11.75 11.15
N LYS A 100 -1.63 12.00 10.51
CA LYS A 100 -1.72 12.60 9.17
C LYS A 100 -0.94 11.80 8.11
N ILE A 101 -1.03 10.48 8.19
CA ILE A 101 -0.43 9.52 7.26
C ILE A 101 -1.48 8.63 6.61
N THR A 102 -2.70 9.14 6.45
CA THR A 102 -3.82 8.38 5.90
C THR A 102 -3.52 7.88 4.51
N HIS A 103 -3.60 6.56 4.34
CA HIS A 103 -3.52 5.86 3.07
C HIS A 103 -4.66 4.82 3.04
N PRO A 104 -5.78 5.09 2.35
CA PRO A 104 -6.99 4.26 2.45
C PRO A 104 -6.74 2.76 2.19
N PRO A 105 -5.92 2.34 1.20
CA PRO A 105 -5.63 0.93 0.99
C PRO A 105 -5.02 0.22 2.20
N ALA A 106 -4.25 0.93 3.01
CA ALA A 106 -3.61 0.37 4.19
C ALA A 106 -4.60 -0.07 5.28
N ALA A 107 -5.83 0.44 5.26
CA ALA A 107 -6.88 0.02 6.19
C ALA A 107 -7.25 -1.48 6.06
N ALA A 108 -6.91 -2.13 4.95
CA ALA A 108 -7.08 -3.57 4.78
C ALA A 108 -6.01 -4.42 5.50
N ASN A 109 -4.84 -3.87 5.82
CA ASN A 109 -3.73 -4.63 6.37
C ASN A 109 -4.03 -5.31 7.71
N PRO A 110 -4.77 -4.71 8.66
CA PRO A 110 -5.14 -5.40 9.89
C PRO A 110 -5.94 -6.67 9.64
N LEU A 111 -6.83 -6.66 8.64
CA LEU A 111 -7.59 -7.85 8.26
C LEU A 111 -6.67 -8.92 7.65
N ILE A 112 -5.74 -8.51 6.79
CA ILE A 112 -4.74 -9.41 6.22
C ILE A 112 -3.90 -10.05 7.34
N ALA A 113 -3.44 -9.25 8.30
CA ALA A 113 -2.64 -9.72 9.43
C ALA A 113 -3.37 -10.79 10.26
N ILE A 114 -4.65 -10.56 10.55
CA ILE A 114 -5.45 -11.45 11.39
C ILE A 114 -5.85 -12.72 10.62
N PHE A 115 -6.38 -12.60 9.39
CA PHE A 115 -6.85 -13.75 8.63
C PHE A 115 -5.72 -14.67 8.15
N ALA A 116 -4.57 -14.10 7.80
CA ALA A 116 -3.40 -14.87 7.39
C ALA A 116 -2.50 -15.28 8.58
N ASN A 117 -2.82 -14.82 9.79
CA ASN A 117 -2.03 -15.06 11.01
C ASN A 117 -0.53 -14.78 10.79
N VAL A 118 -0.23 -13.59 10.26
CA VAL A 118 1.12 -13.25 9.83
C VAL A 118 2.06 -13.03 11.04
N SER A 119 3.32 -13.39 10.86
CA SER A 119 4.41 -13.13 11.82
C SER A 119 5.04 -11.76 11.61
N ASN A 120 5.97 -11.36 12.49
CA ASN A 120 6.70 -10.10 12.40
C ASN A 120 7.54 -9.98 11.11
N ASP A 121 7.94 -11.09 10.51
CA ASP A 121 8.69 -11.08 9.24
C ASP A 121 7.88 -10.43 8.10
N PHE A 122 6.55 -10.47 8.22
CA PHE A 122 5.66 -9.81 7.27
C PHE A 122 5.83 -8.28 7.23
N ILE A 123 6.40 -7.69 8.27
CA ILE A 123 6.72 -6.26 8.32
C ILE A 123 7.84 -5.96 7.31
N LEU A 124 8.87 -6.79 7.23
CA LEU A 124 9.97 -6.60 6.29
C LEU A 124 9.53 -6.97 4.87
N PHE A 125 8.97 -8.16 4.70
CA PHE A 125 8.39 -8.65 3.46
C PHE A 125 6.95 -9.12 3.71
N PRO A 126 5.93 -8.54 3.05
CA PRO A 126 5.96 -7.60 1.91
C PRO A 126 5.90 -6.10 2.28
N ILE A 127 5.69 -5.73 3.56
CA ILE A 127 5.28 -4.35 3.86
C ILE A 127 6.37 -3.34 3.51
N VAL A 128 7.55 -3.42 4.11
CA VAL A 128 8.64 -2.47 3.85
C VAL A 128 9.14 -2.62 2.41
N ALA A 129 9.58 -3.80 2.03
CA ALA A 129 10.16 -4.04 0.71
C ALA A 129 9.16 -3.77 -0.42
N GLY A 130 7.93 -4.31 -0.31
CA GLY A 130 6.89 -4.15 -1.33
C GLY A 130 6.40 -2.72 -1.45
N SER A 131 6.14 -2.02 -0.34
CA SER A 131 5.69 -0.62 -0.40
C SER A 131 6.75 0.33 -0.94
N LEU A 132 8.03 0.15 -0.59
CA LEU A 132 9.12 0.92 -1.17
C LEU A 132 9.25 0.68 -2.67
N THR A 133 9.16 -0.58 -3.11
CA THR A 133 9.18 -0.92 -4.54
C THR A 133 8.00 -0.30 -5.27
N LEU A 134 6.78 -0.39 -4.71
CA LEU A 134 5.60 0.26 -5.25
C LEU A 134 5.82 1.77 -5.41
N ILE A 135 6.34 2.45 -4.38
CA ILE A 135 6.62 3.89 -4.40
C ILE A 135 7.63 4.23 -5.49
N ILE A 136 8.75 3.51 -5.57
CA ILE A 136 9.82 3.78 -6.55
C ILE A 136 9.29 3.59 -7.98
N LEU A 137 8.62 2.49 -8.26
CA LEU A 137 8.08 2.23 -9.59
C LEU A 137 7.00 3.25 -9.97
N SER A 138 6.11 3.57 -9.04
CA SER A 138 5.08 4.58 -9.27
C SER A 138 5.66 5.97 -9.50
N PHE A 139 6.73 6.33 -8.78
CA PHE A 139 7.48 7.56 -9.02
C PHE A 139 8.07 7.60 -10.43
N LEU A 140 8.78 6.54 -10.82
CA LEU A 140 9.42 6.48 -12.13
C LEU A 140 8.38 6.57 -13.26
N ILE A 141 7.30 5.83 -13.16
CA ILE A 141 6.23 5.81 -14.18
C ILE A 141 5.52 7.16 -14.24
N ASN A 142 5.04 7.69 -13.12
CA ASN A 142 4.32 8.97 -13.11
C ASN A 142 5.22 10.11 -13.59
N LYS A 143 6.44 10.23 -13.06
CA LYS A 143 7.31 11.37 -13.34
C LYS A 143 7.92 11.30 -14.75
N TYR A 144 8.51 10.18 -15.12
CA TYR A 144 9.29 10.10 -16.35
C TYR A 144 8.48 9.60 -17.54
N LEU A 145 7.58 8.65 -17.37
CA LEU A 145 6.78 8.10 -18.46
C LEU A 145 5.53 8.94 -18.71
N PHE A 146 4.77 9.28 -17.68
CA PHE A 146 3.52 10.03 -17.81
C PHE A 146 3.71 11.56 -17.70
N LYS A 147 4.92 12.03 -17.39
CA LYS A 147 5.27 13.45 -17.24
C LYS A 147 4.38 14.18 -16.24
N ARG A 148 4.00 13.52 -15.15
CA ARG A 148 3.18 14.04 -14.06
C ARG A 148 4.05 14.65 -12.96
N ASN A 149 3.51 15.64 -12.26
CA ASN A 149 4.13 16.18 -11.06
C ASN A 149 3.82 15.28 -9.85
N TYR A 150 4.59 14.19 -9.73
CA TYR A 150 4.49 13.21 -8.66
C TYR A 150 5.90 12.78 -8.21
N PRO A 151 6.17 12.65 -6.91
CA PRO A 151 5.27 13.05 -5.82
C PRO A 151 5.24 14.58 -5.68
N LYS A 152 4.19 15.10 -5.04
CA LYS A 152 4.14 16.52 -4.65
C LYS A 152 5.07 16.79 -3.47
N LYS A 153 5.18 15.82 -2.55
CA LYS A 153 6.07 15.85 -1.38
C LYS A 153 6.47 14.42 -1.02
N TRP A 154 7.69 14.25 -0.54
CA TRP A 154 8.18 12.95 -0.08
C TRP A 154 7.80 12.67 1.37
N PHE A 155 7.97 13.66 2.25
CA PHE A 155 7.69 13.62 3.68
C PHE A 155 7.03 14.90 4.19
#